data_1a2ec6f3d98c26962f01c598448cfdd4
#
_entry.id   1a2ec6f3d98c26962f01c598448cfdd4
#
_cell.length_a   1.000
_cell.length_b   1.000
_cell.length_c   1.000
_cell.angle_alpha   90.00
_cell.angle_beta   90.00
_cell.angle_gamma   90.00
#
_symmetry.space_group_name_H-M   'P 1'
#
loop_
_entity.id
_entity.type
_entity.pdbx_description
1 polymer ?
#
loop_
_entity_poly.entity_id
_entity_poly.type
_entity_poly.pdbx_seq_one_letter_code
_entity_poly.pdbx_strand_id
1 'polypeptide(L)'
;MDQKSVKRKRKQNHQPSNFTQVQSRIGEKPQRNHKDSTFCLLFSEPARAIELYNAVTGENLPPDTELTYTTLKNAIYIDRNNDLSFVVNDRYLVMSECQSTINRNIPMRCLGYVNRTLENLAGREVLYGRNLVKFPAPEFYLFYVGKEPWDRKTLRLSESFLVDPKENSLELVVNLINLSYTETSEILQRSPSLLGYSKLLYHIQEELSANGGDLKQAIDAAVKACMDEGLIADFLHKHSKEVTGMLFEEITVEEFAEIRAREAYADGEKAGYDKGEKAGRAEGEKSGLARGAAQEKREIAKSMKAKGLEFAMIAELTGLTPEEIAEL
;
A
#
# COMPACT_ATOMS: atom_id res chain seq x y z
N MET A 1 52.48 60.92 21.75
CA MET A 1 51.31 60.90 20.76
C MET A 1 50.89 59.47 20.56
N ASP A 2 49.87 59.09 21.27
CA ASP A 2 49.35 57.71 21.32
C ASP A 2 48.43 57.43 20.17
N GLN A 3 48.70 56.38 19.39
CA GLN A 3 47.77 55.81 18.41
C GLN A 3 47.12 54.55 19.05
N LYS A 4 45.90 54.71 19.59
CA LYS A 4 45.03 53.62 20.03
C LYS A 4 44.44 52.91 18.81
N SER A 5 44.93 51.73 18.50
CA SER A 5 44.28 50.83 17.53
C SER A 5 43.02 50.20 18.10
N VAL A 6 41.87 50.59 17.57
CA VAL A 6 40.57 49.98 17.93
C VAL A 6 40.41 48.65 17.18
N LYS A 7 40.65 47.53 17.88
CA LYS A 7 40.29 46.19 17.41
C LYS A 7 38.77 46.03 17.47
N ARG A 8 38.07 46.17 16.33
CA ARG A 8 36.67 45.75 16.19
C ARG A 8 36.61 44.22 16.21
N LYS A 9 36.16 43.65 17.33
CA LYS A 9 35.71 42.22 17.36
C LYS A 9 34.48 42.06 16.48
N ARG A 10 34.64 41.42 15.32
CA ARG A 10 33.55 40.88 14.55
C ARG A 10 32.88 39.78 15.40
N LYS A 11 31.69 40.03 15.94
CA LYS A 11 30.82 38.98 16.44
C LYS A 11 30.43 38.14 15.21
N GLN A 12 30.98 36.94 15.08
CA GLN A 12 30.43 35.92 14.18
C GLN A 12 29.06 35.55 14.75
N ASN A 13 27.99 36.04 14.12
CA ASN A 13 26.67 35.50 14.31
C ASN A 13 26.69 34.06 13.73
N HIS A 14 26.87 33.08 14.60
CA HIS A 14 26.60 31.69 14.28
C HIS A 14 25.09 31.59 14.13
N GLN A 15 24.57 31.69 12.90
CA GLN A 15 23.23 31.19 12.61
C GLN A 15 23.33 29.68 12.74
N PRO A 16 22.44 29.03 13.52
CA PRO A 16 22.41 27.58 13.61
C PRO A 16 22.27 26.99 12.20
N SER A 17 22.98 25.91 11.92
CA SER A 17 22.87 25.21 10.63
C SER A 17 21.39 24.86 10.36
N ASN A 18 20.98 24.85 9.10
CA ASN A 18 19.59 24.48 8.72
C ASN A 18 19.16 23.16 9.35
N PHE A 19 20.09 22.25 9.60
CA PHE A 19 19.87 20.98 10.28
C PHE A 19 19.43 21.17 11.76
N THR A 20 20.04 22.08 12.50
CA THR A 20 19.66 22.40 13.90
C THR A 20 18.26 23.02 13.97
N GLN A 21 17.83 23.78 12.94
CA GLN A 21 16.47 24.31 12.87
C GLN A 21 15.43 23.23 12.55
N VAL A 22 15.79 22.21 11.74
CA VAL A 22 14.96 21.04 11.50
C VAL A 22 14.80 20.22 12.77
N GLN A 23 15.88 19.97 13.51
CA GLN A 23 15.83 19.23 14.78
C GLN A 23 14.98 19.91 15.86
N SER A 24 14.96 21.25 15.95
CA SER A 24 14.16 21.95 16.96
C SER A 24 12.64 21.84 16.76
N ARG A 25 12.19 21.50 15.57
CA ARG A 25 10.75 21.26 15.25
C ARG A 25 10.32 19.81 15.44
N ILE A 26 11.26 18.88 15.57
CA ILE A 26 10.99 17.45 15.76
C ILE A 26 10.58 17.12 17.23
N GLY A 27 10.75 18.02 18.19
CA GLY A 27 10.68 17.77 19.62
C GLY A 27 9.32 17.81 20.31
N GLU A 28 8.17 17.90 19.61
CA GLU A 28 6.86 17.84 20.27
C GLU A 28 6.45 16.40 20.53
N LYS A 29 6.22 16.04 21.82
CA LYS A 29 5.72 14.72 22.21
C LYS A 29 4.40 14.41 21.48
N PRO A 30 4.26 13.24 20.82
CA PRO A 30 3.00 12.87 20.18
C PRO A 30 1.90 12.78 21.25
N GLN A 31 0.80 13.53 21.05
CA GLN A 31 -0.43 13.28 21.80
C GLN A 31 -1.02 11.97 21.29
N ARG A 32 -1.17 10.99 22.19
CA ARG A 32 -1.81 9.70 21.91
C ARG A 32 -3.24 9.94 21.42
N ASN A 33 -3.51 9.62 20.18
CA ASN A 33 -4.86 9.47 19.65
C ASN A 33 -5.20 7.97 19.59
N HIS A 34 -6.42 7.61 19.99
CA HIS A 34 -6.95 6.26 20.24
C HIS A 34 -7.10 5.36 19.00
N LYS A 35 -6.20 5.42 18.01
CA LYS A 35 -6.24 4.60 16.79
C LYS A 35 -4.86 4.04 16.40
N ASP A 36 -3.96 3.91 17.37
CA ASP A 36 -2.66 3.32 17.10
C ASP A 36 -2.80 1.80 17.04
N SER A 37 -2.19 1.15 16.03
CA SER A 37 -2.17 -0.29 15.92
C SER A 37 -1.34 -0.93 17.05
N THR A 38 -1.59 -2.21 17.32
CA THR A 38 -0.80 -3.00 18.28
C THR A 38 0.68 -2.97 17.91
N PHE A 39 1.01 -3.00 16.62
CA PHE A 39 2.37 -2.86 16.12
C PHE A 39 2.98 -1.50 16.49
N CYS A 40 2.27 -0.40 16.20
CA CYS A 40 2.73 0.94 16.52
C CYS A 40 2.88 1.14 18.04
N LEU A 41 1.98 0.61 18.83
CA LEU A 41 2.07 0.68 20.30
C LEU A 41 3.31 -0.07 20.82
N LEU A 42 3.57 -1.29 20.32
CA LEU A 42 4.73 -2.10 20.70
C LEU A 42 6.05 -1.38 20.40
N PHE A 43 6.18 -0.82 19.19
CA PHE A 43 7.39 -0.13 18.73
C PHE A 43 7.40 1.38 19.01
N SER A 44 6.44 1.89 19.79
CA SER A 44 6.49 3.26 20.35
C SER A 44 7.51 3.41 21.48
N GLU A 45 8.00 2.30 22.04
CA GLU A 45 9.07 2.27 23.02
C GLU A 45 10.43 2.41 22.30
N PRO A 46 11.27 3.42 22.65
CA PRO A 46 12.51 3.70 21.93
C PRO A 46 13.45 2.50 21.78
N ALA A 47 13.66 1.73 22.82
CA ALA A 47 14.55 0.57 22.78
C ALA A 47 14.05 -0.49 21.77
N ARG A 48 12.73 -0.72 21.69
CA ARG A 48 12.11 -1.65 20.73
C ARG A 48 12.16 -1.11 19.31
N ALA A 49 12.03 0.21 19.12
CA ALA A 49 12.18 0.83 17.80
C ALA A 49 13.61 0.69 17.27
N ILE A 50 14.64 0.84 18.14
CA ILE A 50 16.04 0.59 17.77
C ILE A 50 16.27 -0.90 17.49
N GLU A 51 15.69 -1.80 18.27
CA GLU A 51 15.74 -3.25 18.02
C GLU A 51 15.16 -3.59 16.64
N LEU A 52 13.99 -3.02 16.31
CA LEU A 52 13.35 -3.19 15.01
C LEU A 52 14.22 -2.64 13.88
N TYR A 53 14.76 -1.43 14.05
CA TYR A 53 15.69 -0.82 13.10
C TYR A 53 16.90 -1.73 12.82
N ASN A 54 17.55 -2.22 13.87
CA ASN A 54 18.68 -3.13 13.77
C ASN A 54 18.30 -4.43 13.01
N ALA A 55 17.11 -4.98 13.29
CA ALA A 55 16.66 -6.19 12.66
C ALA A 55 16.46 -6.04 11.14
N VAL A 56 15.88 -4.90 10.69
CA VAL A 56 15.55 -4.68 9.28
C VAL A 56 16.73 -4.16 8.46
N THR A 57 17.65 -3.41 9.07
CA THR A 57 18.83 -2.84 8.39
C THR A 57 20.07 -3.72 8.48
N GLY A 58 20.12 -4.60 9.49
CA GLY A 58 21.34 -5.38 9.83
C GLY A 58 22.38 -4.55 10.62
N GLU A 59 22.04 -3.34 11.05
CA GLU A 59 22.87 -2.53 11.94
C GLU A 59 22.84 -3.08 13.39
N ASN A 60 23.67 -2.53 14.25
CA ASN A 60 23.76 -2.92 15.66
C ASN A 60 23.90 -1.70 16.54
N LEU A 61 22.89 -0.84 16.53
CA LEU A 61 22.84 0.36 17.36
C LEU A 61 22.52 -0.01 18.80
N PRO A 62 23.14 0.68 19.80
CA PRO A 62 22.78 0.52 21.21
C PRO A 62 21.30 0.84 21.47
N PRO A 63 20.63 0.14 22.42
CA PRO A 63 19.21 0.36 22.70
C PRO A 63 18.86 1.78 23.19
N ASP A 64 19.83 2.51 23.71
CA ASP A 64 19.74 3.90 24.17
C ASP A 64 20.10 4.94 23.09
N THR A 65 20.26 4.50 21.83
CA THR A 65 20.47 5.40 20.70
C THR A 65 19.33 6.40 20.60
N GLU A 66 19.67 7.68 20.48
CA GLU A 66 18.68 8.74 20.35
C GLU A 66 17.88 8.58 19.05
N LEU A 67 16.56 8.58 19.20
CA LEU A 67 15.63 8.58 18.09
C LEU A 67 14.51 9.60 18.30
N THR A 68 13.94 10.08 17.21
CA THR A 68 12.84 11.04 17.23
C THR A 68 11.69 10.54 16.38
N TYR A 69 10.52 10.36 16.99
CA TYR A 69 9.31 9.95 16.26
C TYR A 69 8.77 11.11 15.41
N THR A 70 8.40 10.82 14.16
CA THR A 70 7.90 11.80 13.18
C THR A 70 6.48 11.48 12.72
N THR A 71 5.63 11.00 13.61
CA THR A 71 4.25 10.62 13.28
C THR A 71 3.49 11.79 12.67
N LEU A 72 2.95 11.61 11.46
CA LEU A 72 2.15 12.61 10.76
C LEU A 72 0.76 12.73 11.41
N LYS A 73 0.53 13.85 12.12
CA LYS A 73 -0.82 14.29 12.47
C LYS A 73 -1.44 14.94 11.23
N ASN A 74 -2.64 14.50 10.81
CA ASN A 74 -3.48 15.12 9.77
C ASN A 74 -3.10 14.87 8.31
N ALA A 75 -2.91 13.65 7.89
CA ALA A 75 -3.02 13.30 6.47
C ALA A 75 -4.52 13.23 6.09
N ILE A 76 -5.05 14.30 5.49
CA ILE A 76 -6.50 14.51 5.17
C ILE A 76 -7.10 13.42 4.27
N TYR A 77 -6.31 12.50 3.73
CA TYR A 77 -6.75 11.46 2.79
C TYR A 77 -6.53 10.02 3.26
N ILE A 78 -6.10 9.79 4.52
CA ILE A 78 -5.86 8.43 5.01
C ILE A 78 -6.54 8.30 6.36
N ASP A 79 -7.64 7.58 6.36
CA ASP A 79 -8.49 7.27 7.52
C ASP A 79 -7.81 6.36 8.57
N ARG A 80 -6.52 6.08 8.39
CA ARG A 80 -5.72 5.20 9.26
C ARG A 80 -4.35 5.81 9.52
N ASN A 81 -4.15 6.33 10.72
CA ASN A 81 -2.85 6.78 11.26
C ASN A 81 -2.06 5.58 11.79
N ASN A 82 -1.65 4.68 10.90
CA ASN A 82 -1.08 3.41 11.32
C ASN A 82 0.41 3.29 10.96
N ASP A 83 1.08 4.38 10.62
CA ASP A 83 2.47 4.33 10.19
C ASP A 83 3.42 4.69 11.32
N LEU A 84 4.29 3.76 11.69
CA LEU A 84 5.41 4.02 12.58
C LEU A 84 6.52 4.71 11.78
N SER A 85 6.92 5.92 12.19
CA SER A 85 8.03 6.62 11.58
C SER A 85 8.89 7.35 12.59
N PHE A 86 10.21 7.28 12.41
CA PHE A 86 11.18 7.94 13.27
C PHE A 86 12.48 8.27 12.52
N VAL A 87 13.25 9.19 13.06
CA VAL A 87 14.59 9.55 12.61
C VAL A 87 15.60 8.98 13.57
N VAL A 88 16.58 8.26 13.07
CA VAL A 88 17.74 7.75 13.79
C VAL A 88 18.97 7.91 12.92
N ASN A 89 20.09 8.39 13.49
CA ASN A 89 21.37 8.55 12.77
C ASN A 89 21.24 9.24 11.40
N ASP A 90 20.50 10.36 11.33
CA ASP A 90 20.23 11.12 10.11
C ASP A 90 19.49 10.32 9.01
N ARG A 91 18.89 9.19 9.33
CA ARG A 91 18.02 8.40 8.48
C ARG A 91 16.58 8.53 8.93
N TYR A 92 15.70 8.68 7.97
CA TYR A 92 14.26 8.72 8.19
C TYR A 92 13.66 7.38 7.80
N LEU A 93 13.25 6.64 8.79
CA LEU A 93 12.65 5.34 8.59
C LEU A 93 11.12 5.51 8.52
N VAL A 94 10.54 5.21 7.37
CA VAL A 94 9.10 5.08 7.19
C VAL A 94 8.75 3.60 7.25
N MET A 95 8.10 3.18 8.32
CA MET A 95 7.53 1.85 8.41
C MET A 95 6.05 1.95 8.12
N SER A 96 5.65 1.37 7.02
CA SER A 96 4.25 1.17 6.69
C SER A 96 3.71 0.02 7.53
N GLU A 97 2.47 0.15 7.98
CA GLU A 97 1.81 -0.78 8.87
C GLU A 97 1.78 -2.22 8.36
N CYS A 98 1.57 -3.14 9.31
CA CYS A 98 1.25 -4.52 9.02
C CYS A 98 -0.02 -4.61 8.17
N GLN A 99 0.12 -5.07 6.94
CA GLN A 99 -1.00 -5.30 6.04
C GLN A 99 -1.27 -6.79 5.88
N SER A 100 -2.52 -7.18 6.01
CA SER A 100 -2.99 -8.54 5.73
C SER A 100 -3.27 -8.76 4.23
N THR A 101 -3.52 -7.69 3.48
CA THR A 101 -3.85 -7.75 2.05
C THR A 101 -2.70 -7.29 1.17
N ILE A 102 -2.54 -7.94 0.00
CA ILE A 102 -1.54 -7.56 -1.00
C ILE A 102 -1.94 -6.24 -1.67
N ASN A 103 -1.15 -5.20 -1.45
CA ASN A 103 -1.35 -3.89 -2.09
C ASN A 103 -0.07 -3.42 -2.79
N ARG A 104 -0.09 -3.42 -4.11
CA ARG A 104 1.05 -3.00 -4.95
C ARG A 104 1.23 -1.47 -5.05
N ASN A 105 0.25 -0.68 -4.58
CA ASN A 105 0.30 0.79 -4.63
C ASN A 105 1.03 1.41 -3.43
N ILE A 106 1.62 0.62 -2.54
CA ILE A 106 2.36 1.10 -1.36
C ILE A 106 3.46 2.10 -1.71
N PRO A 107 4.29 1.91 -2.77
CA PRO A 107 5.32 2.90 -3.11
C PRO A 107 4.76 4.30 -3.40
N MET A 108 3.59 4.39 -4.07
CA MET A 108 2.94 5.67 -4.33
C MET A 108 2.41 6.31 -3.03
N ARG A 109 1.91 5.52 -2.08
CA ARG A 109 1.49 6.01 -0.76
C ARG A 109 2.69 6.53 0.03
N CYS A 110 3.80 5.77 0.06
CA CYS A 110 5.05 6.17 0.71
C CYS A 110 5.61 7.49 0.14
N LEU A 111 5.55 7.68 -1.18
CA LEU A 111 5.93 8.94 -1.82
C LEU A 111 5.11 10.13 -1.29
N GLY A 112 3.80 9.94 -1.15
CA GLY A 112 2.92 10.97 -0.58
C GLY A 112 3.25 11.28 0.89
N TYR A 113 3.58 10.27 1.67
CA TYR A 113 3.96 10.43 3.09
C TYR A 113 5.28 11.17 3.26
N VAL A 114 6.33 10.70 2.59
CA VAL A 114 7.66 11.30 2.73
C VAL A 114 7.66 12.76 2.28
N ASN A 115 6.98 13.08 1.18
CA ASN A 115 6.91 14.47 0.70
C ASN A 115 6.31 15.40 1.77
N ARG A 116 5.17 15.02 2.36
CA ARG A 116 4.53 15.81 3.43
C ARG A 116 5.39 15.95 4.67
N THR A 117 6.06 14.86 5.07
CA THR A 117 6.94 14.89 6.23
C THR A 117 8.11 15.81 6.01
N LEU A 118 8.76 15.75 4.85
CA LEU A 118 9.90 16.60 4.52
C LEU A 118 9.48 18.08 4.41
N GLU A 119 8.30 18.37 3.84
CA GLU A 119 7.73 19.72 3.83
C GLU A 119 7.47 20.25 5.26
N ASN A 120 6.95 19.42 6.15
CA ASN A 120 6.69 19.80 7.54
C ASN A 120 7.99 20.01 8.33
N LEU A 121 9.01 19.20 8.10
CA LEU A 121 10.32 19.33 8.75
C LEU A 121 11.04 20.61 8.32
N ALA A 122 11.03 20.95 7.04
CA ALA A 122 11.71 22.13 6.53
C ALA A 122 10.94 23.43 6.76
N GLY A 123 9.62 23.38 6.67
CA GLY A 123 8.77 24.53 6.41
C GLY A 123 8.78 24.94 4.93
N ARG A 124 7.60 25.24 4.37
CA ARG A 124 7.44 25.57 2.95
C ARG A 124 8.35 26.69 2.47
N GLU A 125 8.51 27.74 3.25
CA GLU A 125 9.29 28.93 2.88
C GLU A 125 10.77 28.60 2.65
N VAL A 126 11.32 27.64 3.40
CA VAL A 126 12.73 27.25 3.30
C VAL A 126 13.02 26.51 1.97
N LEU A 127 12.06 25.71 1.48
CA LEU A 127 12.19 24.97 0.22
C LEU A 127 12.26 25.88 -1.01
N TYR A 128 11.67 27.07 -0.95
CA TYR A 128 11.74 28.09 -2.01
C TYR A 128 12.96 29.02 -1.86
N GLY A 129 13.79 28.82 -0.83
CA GLY A 129 15.03 29.56 -0.62
C GLY A 129 16.13 29.13 -1.59
N ARG A 130 17.24 29.92 -1.64
CA ARG A 130 18.39 29.63 -2.50
C ARG A 130 19.33 28.56 -1.93
N ASN A 131 19.24 28.29 -0.63
CA ASN A 131 20.14 27.39 0.05
C ASN A 131 19.61 25.96 -0.04
N LEU A 132 20.52 25.01 -0.33
CA LEU A 132 20.18 23.58 -0.29
C LEU A 132 19.78 23.18 1.13
N VAL A 133 18.58 22.61 1.27
CA VAL A 133 18.08 21.99 2.50
C VAL A 133 18.49 20.52 2.47
N LYS A 134 19.11 20.05 3.57
CA LYS A 134 19.44 18.63 3.75
C LYS A 134 18.40 17.99 4.67
N PHE A 135 17.99 16.81 4.29
CA PHE A 135 17.04 15.98 5.02
C PHE A 135 17.65 14.64 5.39
N PRO A 136 17.15 13.97 6.45
CA PRO A 136 17.40 12.57 6.68
C PRO A 136 17.01 11.74 5.45
N ALA A 137 17.85 10.76 5.07
CA ALA A 137 17.55 9.89 3.93
C ALA A 137 16.39 8.94 4.28
N PRO A 138 15.29 8.91 3.50
CA PRO A 138 14.15 8.06 3.80
C PRO A 138 14.43 6.59 3.45
N GLU A 139 13.97 5.69 4.31
CA GLU A 139 13.97 4.25 4.09
C GLU A 139 12.55 3.72 4.32
N PHE A 140 12.08 2.78 3.47
CA PHE A 140 10.71 2.31 3.49
C PHE A 140 10.65 0.82 3.74
N TYR A 141 9.84 0.41 4.70
CA TYR A 141 9.61 -0.99 5.06
C TYR A 141 8.12 -1.27 5.18
N LEU A 142 7.66 -2.34 4.57
CA LEU A 142 6.30 -2.85 4.66
C LEU A 142 6.32 -4.20 5.39
N PHE A 143 5.59 -4.30 6.48
CA PHE A 143 5.40 -5.54 7.21
C PHE A 143 4.10 -6.21 6.76
N TYR A 144 4.22 -7.44 6.24
CA TYR A 144 3.09 -8.19 5.74
C TYR A 144 2.76 -9.36 6.67
N VAL A 145 1.50 -9.45 7.08
CA VAL A 145 0.96 -10.48 8.00
C VAL A 145 -0.17 -11.30 7.38
N GLY A 146 -0.44 -11.12 6.07
CA GLY A 146 -1.54 -11.79 5.39
C GLY A 146 -1.30 -13.29 5.19
N LYS A 147 -2.40 -14.00 4.93
CA LYS A 147 -2.40 -15.46 4.66
C LYS A 147 -2.02 -15.79 3.22
N GLU A 148 -2.26 -14.86 2.29
CA GLU A 148 -1.92 -15.04 0.89
C GLU A 148 -0.39 -14.99 0.70
N PRO A 149 0.23 -15.97 0.03
CA PRO A 149 1.67 -15.94 -0.20
C PRO A 149 2.08 -14.70 -1.01
N TRP A 150 2.98 -13.90 -0.47
CA TRP A 150 3.55 -12.75 -1.16
C TRP A 150 5.06 -12.93 -1.32
N ASP A 151 5.45 -13.48 -2.45
CA ASP A 151 6.82 -13.90 -2.74
C ASP A 151 7.69 -12.76 -3.32
N ARG A 152 7.55 -11.56 -2.77
CA ARG A 152 8.33 -10.39 -3.14
C ARG A 152 9.19 -9.92 -1.97
N LYS A 153 10.39 -9.42 -2.28
CA LYS A 153 11.27 -8.76 -1.30
C LYS A 153 11.16 -7.23 -1.35
N THR A 154 10.76 -6.68 -2.49
CA THR A 154 10.67 -5.24 -2.70
C THR A 154 9.49 -4.88 -3.60
N LEU A 155 8.95 -3.68 -3.38
CA LEU A 155 8.00 -3.02 -4.27
C LEU A 155 8.67 -1.74 -4.80
N ARG A 156 8.49 -1.46 -6.10
CA ARG A 156 9.10 -0.32 -6.77
C ARG A 156 8.07 0.66 -7.29
N LEU A 157 8.32 1.94 -7.12
CA LEU A 157 7.45 2.99 -7.63
C LEU A 157 7.39 2.97 -9.17
N SER A 158 8.50 2.63 -9.81
CA SER A 158 8.59 2.49 -11.27
C SER A 158 7.59 1.50 -11.87
N GLU A 159 7.16 0.48 -11.11
CA GLU A 159 6.13 -0.47 -11.54
C GLU A 159 4.75 0.19 -11.74
N SER A 160 4.53 1.41 -11.22
CA SER A 160 3.29 2.18 -11.37
C SER A 160 3.28 3.08 -12.60
N PHE A 161 4.38 3.20 -13.34
CA PHE A 161 4.46 4.06 -14.51
C PHE A 161 4.02 3.34 -15.78
N LEU A 162 3.39 4.08 -16.70
CA LEU A 162 2.95 3.53 -17.99
C LEU A 162 4.10 3.13 -18.92
N VAL A 163 5.28 3.70 -18.70
CA VAL A 163 6.52 3.41 -19.43
C VAL A 163 7.68 3.36 -18.45
N ASP A 164 8.72 2.62 -18.76
CA ASP A 164 9.92 2.55 -17.92
C ASP A 164 10.54 3.94 -17.74
N PRO A 165 10.84 4.35 -16.50
CA PRO A 165 11.44 5.64 -16.23
C PRO A 165 12.88 5.68 -16.80
N LYS A 166 13.32 6.87 -17.20
CA LYS A 166 14.72 7.07 -17.57
C LYS A 166 15.62 6.89 -16.34
N GLU A 167 16.86 6.46 -16.57
CA GLU A 167 17.87 6.40 -15.52
C GLU A 167 17.95 7.73 -14.76
N ASN A 168 18.09 7.65 -13.44
CA ASN A 168 18.14 8.81 -12.52
C ASN A 168 16.84 9.66 -12.49
N SER A 169 15.71 9.12 -12.93
CA SER A 169 14.41 9.74 -12.68
C SER A 169 13.86 9.37 -11.29
N LEU A 170 12.56 9.57 -11.07
CA LEU A 170 11.95 9.27 -9.77
C LEU A 170 11.86 7.76 -9.54
N GLU A 171 12.51 7.27 -8.48
CA GLU A 171 12.35 5.90 -7.98
C GLU A 171 12.19 5.92 -6.45
N LEU A 172 11.36 5.01 -5.95
CA LEU A 172 11.18 4.72 -4.53
C LEU A 172 11.04 3.21 -4.38
N VAL A 173 11.81 2.64 -3.46
CA VAL A 173 11.82 1.20 -3.20
C VAL A 173 11.34 0.96 -1.79
N VAL A 174 10.33 0.10 -1.62
CA VAL A 174 9.82 -0.35 -0.31
C VAL A 174 10.31 -1.77 -0.09
N ASN A 175 10.99 -2.00 1.04
CA ASN A 175 11.41 -3.33 1.46
C ASN A 175 10.22 -4.05 2.09
N LEU A 176 9.88 -5.21 1.55
CA LEU A 176 8.77 -6.03 2.06
C LEU A 176 9.31 -7.10 3.00
N ILE A 177 8.75 -7.15 4.20
CA ILE A 177 9.10 -8.08 5.26
C ILE A 177 7.86 -8.90 5.60
N ASN A 178 7.91 -10.19 5.33
CA ASN A 178 6.86 -11.10 5.72
C ASN A 178 7.01 -11.48 7.20
N LEU A 179 5.98 -11.17 8.01
CA LEU A 179 5.93 -11.47 9.44
C LEU A 179 5.18 -12.77 9.75
N SER A 180 4.75 -13.54 8.74
CA SER A 180 4.19 -14.86 9.01
C SER A 180 5.19 -15.67 9.84
N TYR A 181 4.75 -16.13 11.02
CA TYR A 181 5.63 -16.86 11.92
C TYR A 181 6.18 -18.12 11.26
N THR A 182 7.50 -18.23 11.21
CA THR A 182 8.23 -19.42 10.86
C THR A 182 9.46 -19.53 11.76
N GLU A 183 9.80 -20.71 12.22
CA GLU A 183 10.95 -20.94 13.09
C GLU A 183 12.29 -20.56 12.44
N THR A 184 12.35 -20.50 11.11
CA THR A 184 13.57 -20.23 10.34
C THR A 184 13.72 -18.78 9.89
N SER A 185 12.80 -17.87 10.28
CA SER A 185 12.88 -16.47 9.89
C SER A 185 14.02 -15.74 10.59
N GLU A 186 15.10 -15.43 9.86
CA GLU A 186 16.25 -14.70 10.40
C GLU A 186 15.89 -13.34 10.99
N ILE A 187 14.93 -12.62 10.38
CA ILE A 187 14.54 -11.29 10.85
C ILE A 187 13.81 -11.38 12.20
N LEU A 188 12.96 -12.40 12.39
CA LEU A 188 12.28 -12.62 13.65
C LEU A 188 13.27 -13.02 14.76
N GLN A 189 14.32 -13.78 14.43
CA GLN A 189 15.37 -14.14 15.39
C GLN A 189 16.23 -12.96 15.85
N ARG A 190 16.32 -11.89 15.01
CA ARG A 190 17.07 -10.67 15.35
C ARG A 190 16.30 -9.69 16.25
N SER A 191 14.98 -9.83 16.35
CA SER A 191 14.14 -8.96 17.17
C SER A 191 13.17 -9.78 18.00
N PRO A 192 13.45 -9.96 19.32
CA PRO A 192 12.51 -10.58 20.26
C PRO A 192 11.12 -9.94 20.26
N SER A 193 11.05 -8.60 20.09
CA SER A 193 9.77 -7.88 20.01
C SER A 193 9.00 -8.22 18.75
N LEU A 194 9.69 -8.32 17.59
CA LEU A 194 9.07 -8.69 16.33
C LEU A 194 8.64 -10.17 16.33
N LEU A 195 9.46 -11.03 16.91
CA LEU A 195 9.12 -12.45 17.13
C LEU A 195 7.86 -12.58 18.00
N GLY A 196 7.81 -11.85 19.12
CA GLY A 196 6.66 -11.86 20.02
C GLY A 196 5.37 -11.38 19.33
N TYR A 197 5.46 -10.33 18.52
CA TYR A 197 4.33 -9.85 17.74
C TYR A 197 3.87 -10.87 16.68
N SER A 198 4.79 -11.45 15.93
CA SER A 198 4.50 -12.49 14.94
C SER A 198 3.84 -13.71 15.56
N LYS A 199 4.36 -14.20 16.71
CA LYS A 199 3.75 -15.29 17.46
C LYS A 199 2.38 -14.95 18.03
N LEU A 200 2.17 -13.74 18.50
CA LEU A 200 0.85 -13.29 18.96
C LEU A 200 -0.20 -13.43 17.86
N LEU A 201 0.12 -12.97 16.65
CA LEU A 201 -0.78 -13.12 15.50
C LEU A 201 -0.97 -14.59 15.10
N TYR A 202 0.09 -15.39 15.17
CA TYR A 202 0.03 -16.84 14.91
C TYR A 202 -0.91 -17.55 15.91
N HIS A 203 -0.76 -17.31 17.20
CA HIS A 203 -1.63 -17.87 18.24
C HIS A 203 -3.10 -17.48 18.05
N ILE A 204 -3.38 -16.23 17.66
CA ILE A 204 -4.76 -15.81 17.35
C ILE A 204 -5.34 -16.65 16.21
N GLN A 205 -4.58 -16.91 15.16
CA GLN A 205 -5.05 -17.71 14.01
C GLN A 205 -5.28 -19.17 14.38
N GLU A 206 -4.39 -19.76 15.18
CA GLU A 206 -4.53 -21.13 15.70
C GLU A 206 -5.79 -21.26 16.57
N GLU A 207 -5.98 -20.33 17.53
CA GLU A 207 -7.14 -20.32 18.41
C GLU A 207 -8.46 -20.10 17.65
N LEU A 208 -8.50 -19.21 16.66
CA LEU A 208 -9.66 -19.02 15.79
C LEU A 208 -10.02 -20.32 15.03
N SER A 209 -9.00 -21.05 14.58
CA SER A 209 -9.20 -22.31 13.87
C SER A 209 -9.70 -23.43 14.79
N ALA A 210 -9.28 -23.42 16.05
CA ALA A 210 -9.62 -24.45 17.03
C ALA A 210 -10.98 -24.23 17.72
N ASN A 211 -11.37 -22.98 17.99
CA ASN A 211 -12.50 -22.60 18.86
C ASN A 211 -13.78 -22.15 18.12
N GLY A 212 -13.89 -22.39 16.81
CA GLY A 212 -15.12 -22.08 16.05
C GLY A 212 -15.38 -20.59 15.84
N GLY A 213 -14.35 -19.73 15.97
CA GLY A 213 -14.42 -18.36 15.48
C GLY A 213 -14.74 -17.26 16.48
N ASP A 214 -14.73 -17.51 17.80
CA ASP A 214 -14.85 -16.42 18.78
C ASP A 214 -13.52 -15.61 18.83
N LEU A 215 -13.49 -14.51 18.10
CA LEU A 215 -12.32 -13.65 17.96
C LEU A 215 -11.82 -13.10 19.31
N LYS A 216 -12.74 -12.70 20.20
CA LYS A 216 -12.35 -12.17 21.50
C LYS A 216 -11.68 -13.21 22.38
N GLN A 217 -12.23 -14.42 22.43
CA GLN A 217 -11.62 -15.53 23.18
C GLN A 217 -10.26 -15.92 22.58
N ALA A 218 -10.13 -15.94 21.24
CA ALA A 218 -8.89 -16.22 20.57
C ALA A 218 -7.80 -15.20 20.92
N ILE A 219 -8.10 -13.91 20.91
CA ILE A 219 -7.16 -12.85 21.28
C ILE A 219 -6.75 -12.98 22.75
N ASP A 220 -7.71 -13.17 23.68
CA ASP A 220 -7.42 -13.29 25.10
C ASP A 220 -6.54 -14.53 25.38
N ALA A 221 -6.79 -15.66 24.72
CA ALA A 221 -5.99 -16.87 24.82
C ALA A 221 -4.57 -16.67 24.27
N ALA A 222 -4.43 -16.04 23.10
CA ALA A 222 -3.15 -15.75 22.48
C ALA A 222 -2.29 -14.79 23.31
N VAL A 223 -2.89 -13.73 23.86
CA VAL A 223 -2.20 -12.81 24.77
C VAL A 223 -1.67 -13.57 25.99
N LYS A 224 -2.47 -14.45 26.58
CA LYS A 224 -2.05 -15.29 27.70
C LYS A 224 -0.92 -16.23 27.32
N ALA A 225 -1.01 -16.93 26.19
CA ALA A 225 0.03 -17.83 25.71
C ALA A 225 1.36 -17.09 25.53
N CYS A 226 1.37 -15.93 24.88
CA CYS A 226 2.58 -15.10 24.72
C CYS A 226 3.17 -14.65 26.08
N MET A 227 2.34 -14.33 27.07
CA MET A 227 2.80 -14.01 28.41
C MET A 227 3.45 -15.22 29.09
N ASP A 228 2.83 -16.39 29.00
CA ASP A 228 3.32 -17.64 29.59
C ASP A 228 4.65 -18.10 28.92
N GLU A 229 4.83 -17.85 27.63
CA GLU A 229 6.06 -18.08 26.87
C GLU A 229 7.15 -17.01 27.13
N GLY A 230 6.84 -15.96 27.86
CA GLY A 230 7.75 -14.83 28.09
C GLY A 230 7.97 -13.91 26.89
N LEU A 231 7.13 -14.03 25.86
CA LEU A 231 7.23 -13.22 24.65
C LEU A 231 6.54 -11.88 24.84
N ILE A 232 7.31 -10.77 24.70
CA ILE A 232 6.80 -9.41 24.93
C ILE A 232 5.94 -9.31 26.21
N ALA A 233 6.21 -10.14 27.21
CA ALA A 233 5.38 -10.31 28.41
C ALA A 233 5.26 -9.02 29.21
N ASP A 234 6.35 -8.26 29.37
CA ASP A 234 6.38 -6.94 30.01
C ASP A 234 5.44 -5.94 29.34
N PHE A 235 5.44 -5.91 28.02
CA PHE A 235 4.53 -5.10 27.21
C PHE A 235 3.07 -5.54 27.36
N LEU A 236 2.80 -6.84 27.24
CA LEU A 236 1.45 -7.38 27.35
C LEU A 236 0.88 -7.21 28.76
N HIS A 237 1.67 -7.39 29.81
CA HIS A 237 1.24 -7.08 31.19
C HIS A 237 0.81 -5.63 31.36
N LYS A 238 1.50 -4.71 30.75
CA LYS A 238 1.22 -3.27 30.83
C LYS A 238 0.03 -2.83 29.97
N HIS A 239 -0.15 -3.45 28.81
CA HIS A 239 -1.03 -3.00 27.75
C HIS A 239 -2.09 -4.03 27.33
N SER A 240 -2.31 -5.14 28.05
CA SER A 240 -3.18 -6.24 27.61
C SER A 240 -4.56 -5.80 27.14
N LYS A 241 -5.23 -4.91 27.87
CA LYS A 241 -6.56 -4.42 27.53
C LYS A 241 -6.56 -3.57 26.25
N GLU A 242 -5.56 -2.72 26.08
CA GLU A 242 -5.40 -1.90 24.88
C GLU A 242 -5.12 -2.79 23.66
N VAL A 243 -4.21 -3.75 23.81
CA VAL A 243 -3.85 -4.73 22.79
C VAL A 243 -5.05 -5.57 22.37
N THR A 244 -5.82 -6.13 23.32
CA THR A 244 -7.03 -6.90 23.00
C THR A 244 -8.04 -6.06 22.23
N GLY A 245 -8.27 -4.80 22.63
CA GLY A 245 -9.18 -3.90 21.93
C GLY A 245 -8.69 -3.55 20.51
N MET A 246 -7.43 -3.21 20.36
CA MET A 246 -6.82 -2.89 19.06
C MET A 246 -6.88 -4.08 18.10
N LEU A 247 -6.43 -5.26 18.53
CA LEU A 247 -6.45 -6.46 17.69
C LEU A 247 -7.87 -6.86 17.30
N PHE A 248 -8.84 -6.71 18.21
CA PHE A 248 -10.24 -6.97 17.89
C PHE A 248 -10.76 -6.03 16.78
N GLU A 249 -10.46 -4.73 16.86
CA GLU A 249 -10.84 -3.76 15.84
C GLU A 249 -10.10 -4.00 14.51
N GLU A 250 -8.79 -4.23 14.55
CA GLU A 250 -7.95 -4.48 13.38
C GLU A 250 -8.45 -5.69 12.59
N ILE A 251 -8.61 -6.84 13.23
CA ILE A 251 -9.01 -8.10 12.58
C ILE A 251 -10.45 -8.00 12.06
N THR A 252 -11.37 -7.42 12.85
CA THR A 252 -12.77 -7.25 12.42
C THR A 252 -12.90 -6.37 11.19
N VAL A 253 -12.16 -5.25 11.12
CA VAL A 253 -12.17 -4.36 9.95
C VAL A 253 -11.60 -5.06 8.72
N GLU A 254 -10.54 -5.87 8.88
CA GLU A 254 -9.95 -6.65 7.79
C GLU A 254 -10.92 -7.70 7.25
N GLU A 255 -11.59 -8.46 8.12
CA GLU A 255 -12.60 -9.42 7.71
C GLU A 255 -13.76 -8.76 6.94
N PHE A 256 -14.27 -7.61 7.41
CA PHE A 256 -15.27 -6.85 6.67
C PHE A 256 -14.77 -6.33 5.32
N ALA A 257 -13.51 -5.91 5.24
CA ALA A 257 -12.92 -5.47 3.97
C ALA A 257 -12.80 -6.63 2.97
N GLU A 258 -12.41 -7.82 3.42
CA GLU A 258 -12.35 -9.03 2.57
C GLU A 258 -13.75 -9.46 2.08
N ILE A 259 -14.76 -9.44 2.95
CA ILE A 259 -16.15 -9.75 2.59
C ILE A 259 -16.63 -8.78 1.51
N ARG A 260 -16.46 -7.46 1.71
CA ARG A 260 -16.84 -6.44 0.73
C ARG A 260 -16.11 -6.58 -0.60
N ALA A 261 -14.82 -6.91 -0.55
CA ALA A 261 -14.03 -7.13 -1.78
C ALA A 261 -14.55 -8.35 -2.55
N ARG A 262 -14.90 -9.43 -1.86
CA ARG A 262 -15.47 -10.65 -2.45
C ARG A 262 -16.86 -10.38 -3.06
N GLU A 263 -17.71 -9.64 -2.35
CA GLU A 263 -19.02 -9.22 -2.86
C GLU A 263 -18.89 -8.34 -4.10
N ALA A 264 -18.02 -7.32 -4.06
CA ALA A 264 -17.78 -6.44 -5.20
C ALA A 264 -17.22 -7.19 -6.42
N TYR A 265 -16.37 -8.19 -6.20
CA TYR A 265 -15.87 -9.05 -7.28
C TYR A 265 -17.00 -9.88 -7.90
N ALA A 266 -17.85 -10.52 -7.10
CA ALA A 266 -18.99 -11.30 -7.58
C ALA A 266 -20.02 -10.44 -8.34
N ASP A 267 -20.29 -9.23 -7.85
CA ASP A 267 -21.15 -8.26 -8.53
C ASP A 267 -20.56 -7.80 -9.86
N GLY A 268 -19.25 -7.55 -9.89
CA GLY A 268 -18.51 -7.20 -11.11
C GLY A 268 -18.54 -8.30 -12.16
N GLU A 269 -18.33 -9.55 -11.76
CA GLU A 269 -18.41 -10.72 -12.64
C GLU A 269 -19.81 -10.88 -13.24
N LYS A 270 -20.84 -10.80 -12.41
CA LYS A 270 -22.25 -10.87 -12.83
C LYS A 270 -22.61 -9.75 -13.81
N ALA A 271 -22.24 -8.50 -13.48
CA ALA A 271 -22.47 -7.36 -14.36
C ALA A 271 -21.72 -7.49 -15.70
N GLY A 272 -20.50 -8.04 -15.68
CA GLY A 272 -19.71 -8.33 -16.87
C GLY A 272 -20.38 -9.41 -17.74
N TYR A 273 -20.86 -10.49 -17.13
CA TYR A 273 -21.60 -11.55 -17.82
C TYR A 273 -22.88 -11.03 -18.48
N ASP A 274 -23.73 -10.31 -17.74
CA ASP A 274 -24.98 -9.74 -18.24
C ASP A 274 -24.77 -8.76 -19.40
N LYS A 275 -23.71 -7.96 -19.31
CA LYS A 275 -23.32 -7.01 -20.36
C LYS A 275 -22.83 -7.74 -21.62
N GLY A 276 -22.02 -8.77 -21.43
CA GLY A 276 -21.50 -9.61 -22.51
C GLY A 276 -22.63 -10.36 -23.23
N GLU A 277 -23.56 -10.96 -22.47
CA GLU A 277 -24.74 -11.66 -23.05
C GLU A 277 -25.63 -10.72 -23.88
N LYS A 278 -25.96 -9.54 -23.32
CA LYS A 278 -26.77 -8.53 -24.04
C LYS A 278 -26.09 -8.05 -25.32
N ALA A 279 -24.78 -7.77 -25.26
CA ALA A 279 -24.03 -7.34 -26.44
C ALA A 279 -23.94 -8.44 -27.49
N GLY A 280 -23.65 -9.67 -27.09
CA GLY A 280 -23.60 -10.83 -28.00
C GLY A 280 -24.93 -11.13 -28.65
N ARG A 281 -26.05 -11.03 -27.89
CA ARG A 281 -27.41 -11.21 -28.44
C ARG A 281 -27.78 -10.14 -29.45
N ALA A 282 -27.48 -8.86 -29.15
CA ALA A 282 -27.76 -7.75 -30.07
C ALA A 282 -26.94 -7.86 -31.37
N GLU A 283 -25.66 -8.23 -31.27
CA GLU A 283 -24.80 -8.44 -32.45
C GLU A 283 -25.23 -9.66 -33.27
N GLY A 284 -25.61 -10.76 -32.60
CA GLY A 284 -26.14 -11.95 -33.24
C GLY A 284 -27.44 -11.70 -33.99
N GLU A 285 -28.38 -10.95 -33.39
CA GLU A 285 -29.65 -10.56 -34.02
C GLU A 285 -29.42 -9.68 -35.25
N LYS A 286 -28.56 -8.65 -35.13
CA LYS A 286 -28.18 -7.77 -36.24
C LYS A 286 -27.54 -8.55 -37.41
N SER A 287 -26.59 -9.43 -37.08
CA SER A 287 -25.93 -10.27 -38.08
C SER A 287 -26.89 -11.27 -38.72
N GLY A 288 -27.80 -11.87 -37.95
CA GLY A 288 -28.82 -12.78 -38.43
C GLY A 288 -29.80 -12.11 -39.41
N LEU A 289 -30.30 -10.92 -39.05
CA LEU A 289 -31.17 -10.11 -39.90
C LEU A 289 -30.47 -9.74 -41.23
N ALA A 290 -29.22 -9.31 -41.18
CA ALA A 290 -28.45 -8.95 -42.36
C ALA A 290 -28.22 -10.16 -43.29
N ARG A 291 -27.88 -11.34 -42.72
CA ARG A 291 -27.72 -12.59 -43.49
C ARG A 291 -29.04 -13.07 -44.10
N GLY A 292 -30.12 -13.03 -43.32
CA GLY A 292 -31.46 -13.40 -43.81
C GLY A 292 -31.91 -12.54 -44.98
N ALA A 293 -31.78 -11.22 -44.87
CA ALA A 293 -32.10 -10.27 -45.94
C ALA A 293 -31.24 -10.48 -47.23
N ALA A 294 -29.95 -10.77 -47.05
CA ALA A 294 -29.07 -11.06 -48.19
C ALA A 294 -29.43 -12.38 -48.86
N GLN A 295 -29.81 -13.41 -48.12
CA GLN A 295 -30.25 -14.69 -48.66
C GLN A 295 -31.58 -14.56 -49.41
N GLU A 296 -32.56 -13.86 -48.85
CA GLU A 296 -33.85 -13.60 -49.47
C GLU A 296 -33.69 -12.87 -50.82
N LYS A 297 -32.85 -11.83 -50.85
CA LYS A 297 -32.51 -11.13 -52.08
C LYS A 297 -31.94 -12.06 -53.15
N ARG A 298 -31.06 -12.99 -52.79
CA ARG A 298 -30.47 -13.99 -53.70
C ARG A 298 -31.52 -14.97 -54.19
N GLU A 299 -32.42 -15.45 -53.37
CA GLU A 299 -33.48 -16.36 -53.76
C GLU A 299 -34.47 -15.68 -54.71
N ILE A 300 -34.85 -14.42 -54.46
CA ILE A 300 -35.68 -13.62 -55.36
C ILE A 300 -34.98 -13.45 -56.70
N ALA A 301 -33.69 -13.05 -56.69
CA ALA A 301 -32.92 -12.88 -57.93
C ALA A 301 -32.82 -14.18 -58.76
N LYS A 302 -32.60 -15.31 -58.08
CA LYS A 302 -32.56 -16.64 -58.68
C LYS A 302 -33.90 -17.01 -59.36
N SER A 303 -35.03 -16.72 -58.72
CA SER A 303 -36.36 -16.92 -59.25
C SER A 303 -36.63 -16.04 -60.46
N MET A 304 -36.20 -14.79 -60.45
CA MET A 304 -36.33 -13.87 -61.58
C MET A 304 -35.48 -14.29 -62.78
N LYS A 305 -34.24 -14.73 -62.54
CA LYS A 305 -33.32 -15.27 -63.53
C LYS A 305 -33.94 -16.50 -64.23
N ALA A 306 -34.55 -17.42 -63.49
CA ALA A 306 -35.21 -18.61 -63.96
C ALA A 306 -36.46 -18.29 -64.86
N LYS A 307 -37.09 -17.13 -64.62
CA LYS A 307 -38.21 -16.61 -65.40
C LYS A 307 -37.81 -15.82 -66.66
N GLY A 308 -36.48 -15.67 -66.87
CA GLY A 308 -35.96 -15.03 -68.06
C GLY A 308 -35.96 -13.49 -68.03
N LEU A 309 -35.99 -12.87 -66.85
CA LEU A 309 -35.83 -11.43 -66.72
C LEU A 309 -34.38 -11.01 -67.05
N GLU A 310 -34.25 -9.82 -67.67
CA GLU A 310 -32.91 -9.26 -67.92
C GLU A 310 -32.13 -8.93 -66.65
N PHE A 311 -30.82 -9.14 -66.64
CA PHE A 311 -29.94 -8.94 -65.52
C PHE A 311 -29.98 -7.50 -64.96
N ALA A 312 -30.12 -6.49 -65.84
CA ALA A 312 -30.28 -5.11 -65.49
C ALA A 312 -31.51 -4.87 -64.58
N MET A 313 -32.64 -5.49 -64.95
CA MET A 313 -33.89 -5.40 -64.20
C MET A 313 -33.81 -6.16 -62.88
N ILE A 314 -33.15 -7.32 -62.86
CA ILE A 314 -32.91 -8.06 -61.59
C ILE A 314 -32.03 -7.26 -60.62
N ALA A 315 -30.97 -6.62 -61.13
CA ALA A 315 -30.09 -5.78 -60.37
C ALA A 315 -30.83 -4.57 -59.75
N GLU A 316 -31.68 -3.91 -60.54
CA GLU A 316 -32.49 -2.77 -60.08
C GLU A 316 -33.46 -3.16 -58.92
N LEU A 317 -34.11 -4.33 -59.06
CA LEU A 317 -35.11 -4.77 -58.08
C LEU A 317 -34.51 -5.39 -56.79
N THR A 318 -33.34 -6.04 -56.89
CA THR A 318 -32.75 -6.76 -55.78
C THR A 318 -31.57 -6.03 -55.14
N GLY A 319 -30.94 -5.09 -55.86
CA GLY A 319 -29.73 -4.39 -55.44
C GLY A 319 -28.48 -5.28 -55.44
N LEU A 320 -28.51 -6.43 -56.12
CA LEU A 320 -27.36 -7.30 -56.40
C LEU A 320 -26.60 -6.83 -57.64
N THR A 321 -25.28 -7.03 -57.63
CA THR A 321 -24.48 -6.70 -58.79
C THR A 321 -24.73 -7.69 -59.96
N PRO A 322 -24.46 -7.30 -61.20
CA PRO A 322 -24.59 -8.22 -62.36
C PRO A 322 -23.73 -9.47 -62.20
N GLU A 323 -22.55 -9.36 -61.59
CA GLU A 323 -21.64 -10.46 -61.33
C GLU A 323 -22.26 -11.43 -60.30
N GLU A 324 -22.85 -10.92 -59.23
CA GLU A 324 -23.58 -11.74 -58.26
C GLU A 324 -24.78 -12.46 -58.85
N ILE A 325 -25.50 -11.79 -59.76
CA ILE A 325 -26.64 -12.39 -60.47
C ILE A 325 -26.17 -13.49 -61.49
N ALA A 326 -25.02 -13.31 -62.13
CA ALA A 326 -24.45 -14.29 -63.02
C ALA A 326 -24.08 -15.60 -62.29
N GLU A 327 -23.62 -15.52 -61.04
CA GLU A 327 -23.24 -16.67 -60.22
C GLU A 327 -24.45 -17.44 -59.62
N LEU A 328 -25.65 -16.88 -59.64
CA LEU A 328 -26.86 -17.51 -59.14
C LEU A 328 -27.41 -18.51 -60.20
#